data_f55c338b3d8ec3c32c7c2771b5af1740
#
_entry.id   f55c338b3d8ec3c32c7c2771b5af1740
#
_cell.length_a   1.000
_cell.length_b   1.000
_cell.length_c   1.000
_cell.angle_alpha   90.00
_cell.angle_beta   90.00
_cell.angle_gamma   90.00
#
_symmetry.space_group_name_H-M   'P 1'
#
loop_
_entity.id
_entity.type
_entity.pdbx_description
1 polymer ?
#
loop_
_entity_poly.entity_id
_entity_poly.type
_entity_poly.pdbx_seq_one_letter_code
_entity_poly.pdbx_strand_id
1 'polypeptide(L)'
;MAIQEPWQTAEIPGPKKAHVITKPAVVGAMVKRAKRPIFIVGHKAVEVELGGEKAIDLVIHLAKDMEIPVVATAHTVGEFIKRGFHPVAWMPAMDIGNRLKDPEWKGVDGQGHYDLAIFMGIPYYMEWLILSGLKHFAYKHLTTISLDRFYQPHATWSFPNMKIEEWTKSFEDIGMFGGK
;
A
#
# COMPACT_ATOMS: atom_id res chain seq x y z
N MET A 1 1.42 -30.37 -5.22
CA MET A 1 0.47 -29.68 -4.32
C MET A 1 -0.28 -28.66 -5.16
N ALA A 2 -1.61 -28.64 -5.12
CA ALA A 2 -2.35 -27.56 -5.75
C ALA A 2 -1.98 -26.26 -5.00
N ILE A 3 -1.55 -25.24 -5.73
CA ILE A 3 -1.27 -23.92 -5.17
C ILE A 3 -2.61 -23.39 -4.66
N GLN A 4 -2.71 -23.21 -3.35
CA GLN A 4 -3.93 -22.65 -2.75
C GLN A 4 -4.11 -21.22 -3.27
N GLU A 5 -5.26 -20.97 -3.86
CA GLU A 5 -5.57 -19.64 -4.38
C GLU A 5 -5.64 -18.63 -3.23
N PRO A 6 -5.09 -17.42 -3.37
CA PRO A 6 -4.98 -16.44 -2.29
C PRO A 6 -6.32 -16.09 -1.63
N TRP A 7 -7.42 -16.17 -2.35
CA TRP A 7 -8.77 -15.83 -1.88
C TRP A 7 -9.54 -16.99 -1.25
N GLN A 8 -9.00 -18.22 -1.19
CA GLN A 8 -9.75 -19.39 -0.65
C GLN A 8 -10.12 -19.25 0.83
N THR A 9 -9.40 -18.37 1.54
CA THR A 9 -9.68 -18.06 2.95
C THR A 9 -10.23 -16.65 3.16
N ALA A 10 -10.40 -15.86 2.08
CA ALA A 10 -10.94 -14.52 2.12
C ALA A 10 -12.42 -14.49 1.71
N GLU A 11 -13.10 -13.41 2.02
CA GLU A 11 -14.45 -13.18 1.50
C GLU A 11 -14.46 -13.14 -0.03
N ILE A 12 -15.59 -13.54 -0.62
CA ILE A 12 -15.75 -13.56 -2.08
C ILE A 12 -15.80 -12.12 -2.61
N PRO A 13 -14.77 -11.66 -3.34
CA PRO A 13 -14.66 -10.26 -3.77
C PRO A 13 -15.47 -9.95 -5.03
N GLY A 14 -16.33 -10.85 -5.48
CA GLY A 14 -16.99 -10.78 -6.78
C GLY A 14 -16.10 -11.26 -7.95
N PRO A 15 -16.49 -11.01 -9.20
CA PRO A 15 -15.82 -11.58 -10.38
C PRO A 15 -14.42 -11.01 -10.64
N LYS A 16 -14.17 -9.78 -10.23
CA LYS A 16 -12.84 -9.14 -10.38
C LYS A 16 -12.10 -9.18 -9.06
N LYS A 17 -10.96 -9.86 -9.05
CA LYS A 17 -10.07 -10.01 -7.90
C LYS A 17 -8.75 -9.30 -8.18
N ALA A 18 -7.99 -8.98 -7.13
CA ALA A 18 -6.66 -8.43 -7.27
C ALA A 18 -5.72 -9.38 -8.05
N HIS A 19 -4.89 -8.79 -8.90
CA HIS A 19 -3.78 -9.53 -9.49
C HIS A 19 -2.75 -9.85 -8.41
N VAL A 20 -2.31 -11.11 -8.36
CA VAL A 20 -1.30 -11.54 -7.40
C VAL A 20 0.08 -11.06 -7.83
N ILE A 21 0.76 -10.37 -6.94
CA ILE A 21 2.16 -9.95 -7.14
C ILE A 21 3.05 -11.18 -6.88
N THR A 22 3.51 -11.81 -7.96
CA THR A 22 4.43 -12.96 -7.89
C THR A 22 5.90 -12.55 -7.93
N LYS A 23 6.19 -11.35 -8.44
CA LYS A 23 7.52 -10.76 -8.51
C LYS A 23 7.48 -9.37 -7.88
N PRO A 24 8.03 -9.16 -6.68
CA PRO A 24 7.97 -7.88 -5.97
C PRO A 24 8.54 -6.70 -6.76
N ALA A 25 9.54 -6.93 -7.60
CA ALA A 25 10.13 -5.94 -8.52
C ALA A 25 9.09 -5.22 -9.41
N VAL A 26 7.94 -5.85 -9.67
CA VAL A 26 6.85 -5.23 -10.44
C VAL A 26 6.31 -3.98 -9.73
N VAL A 27 6.30 -3.96 -8.40
CA VAL A 27 5.87 -2.79 -7.62
C VAL A 27 6.76 -1.59 -7.93
N GLY A 28 8.08 -1.77 -7.90
CA GLY A 28 9.04 -0.71 -8.25
C GLY A 28 8.83 -0.18 -9.67
N ALA A 29 8.58 -1.08 -10.63
CA ALA A 29 8.30 -0.69 -12.02
C ALA A 29 6.98 0.10 -12.14
N MET A 30 5.95 -0.28 -11.38
CA MET A 30 4.67 0.42 -11.36
C MET A 30 4.81 1.82 -10.76
N VAL A 31 5.57 1.97 -9.67
CA VAL A 31 5.88 3.28 -9.08
C VAL A 31 6.61 4.19 -10.05
N LYS A 32 7.64 3.68 -10.72
CA LYS A 32 8.40 4.46 -11.73
C LYS A 32 7.54 4.91 -12.92
N ARG A 33 6.51 4.14 -13.26
CA ARG A 33 5.57 4.47 -14.35
C ARG A 33 4.46 5.41 -13.93
N ALA A 34 4.11 5.42 -12.66
CA ALA A 34 3.07 6.29 -12.13
C ALA A 34 3.48 7.75 -12.24
N LYS A 35 2.52 8.60 -12.58
CA LYS A 35 2.74 10.06 -12.64
C LYS A 35 2.66 10.68 -11.25
N ARG A 36 1.76 10.19 -10.44
CA ARG A 36 1.49 10.70 -9.09
C ARG A 36 1.21 9.55 -8.12
N PRO A 37 2.25 8.82 -7.68
CA PRO A 37 2.08 7.78 -6.67
C PRO A 37 1.88 8.39 -5.28
N ILE A 38 1.20 7.65 -4.39
CA ILE A 38 1.06 7.97 -2.96
C ILE A 38 1.13 6.71 -2.12
N PHE A 39 1.73 6.78 -0.93
CA PHE A 39 1.85 5.66 -0.02
C PHE A 39 1.04 5.93 1.26
N ILE A 40 0.05 5.12 1.54
CA ILE A 40 -0.82 5.19 2.72
C ILE A 40 -0.36 4.16 3.73
N VAL A 41 0.04 4.62 4.91
CA VAL A 41 0.66 3.76 5.93
C VAL A 41 -0.12 3.78 7.23
N GLY A 42 -0.55 2.59 7.65
CA GLY A 42 -1.31 2.35 8.87
C GLY A 42 -0.45 1.95 10.07
N HIS A 43 -1.08 1.90 11.25
CA HIS A 43 -0.41 1.65 12.52
C HIS A 43 0.18 0.22 12.65
N LYS A 44 -0.32 -0.76 11.89
CA LYS A 44 0.27 -2.11 11.87
C LYS A 44 1.71 -2.13 11.39
N ALA A 45 2.13 -1.16 10.57
CA ALA A 45 3.52 -1.01 10.17
C ALA A 45 4.47 -0.72 11.35
N VAL A 46 3.96 -0.17 12.44
CA VAL A 46 4.72 0.08 13.68
C VAL A 46 4.80 -1.16 14.57
N GLU A 47 3.75 -2.00 14.52
CA GLU A 47 3.65 -3.19 15.37
C GLU A 47 4.46 -4.38 14.85
N VAL A 48 4.59 -4.51 13.54
CA VAL A 48 5.23 -5.67 12.91
C VAL A 48 6.74 -5.48 12.83
N GLU A 49 7.48 -6.51 13.25
CA GLU A 49 8.93 -6.62 13.13
C GLU A 49 9.30 -7.52 11.95
N LEU A 50 10.25 -7.07 11.15
CA LEU A 50 10.73 -7.72 9.94
C LEU A 50 12.27 -7.78 9.99
N GLY A 51 12.82 -8.96 10.22
CA GLY A 51 14.28 -9.15 10.20
C GLY A 51 15.08 -8.31 11.19
N GLY A 52 14.46 -7.88 12.32
CA GLY A 52 15.09 -7.04 13.34
C GLY A 52 14.79 -5.54 13.20
N GLU A 53 14.12 -5.13 12.14
CA GLU A 53 13.62 -3.76 11.95
C GLU A 53 12.09 -3.75 11.99
N LYS A 54 11.48 -2.61 12.24
CA LYS A 54 10.04 -2.47 12.15
C LYS A 54 9.61 -2.22 10.70
N ALA A 55 8.45 -2.72 10.33
CA ALA A 55 7.93 -2.54 8.97
C ALA A 55 7.84 -1.04 8.55
N ILE A 56 7.64 -0.12 9.50
CA ILE A 56 7.67 1.32 9.23
C ILE A 56 9.06 1.81 8.77
N ASP A 57 10.15 1.17 9.21
CA ASP A 57 11.49 1.56 8.79
C ASP A 57 11.70 1.19 7.32
N LEU A 58 11.23 0.01 6.89
CA LEU A 58 11.22 -0.39 5.48
C LEU A 58 10.34 0.54 4.61
N VAL A 59 9.19 0.95 5.13
CA VAL A 59 8.34 1.95 4.45
C VAL A 59 9.10 3.25 4.22
N ILE A 60 9.82 3.75 5.24
CA ILE A 60 10.60 4.98 5.13
C ILE A 60 11.72 4.83 4.08
N HIS A 61 12.42 3.70 4.06
CA HIS A 61 13.43 3.41 3.04
C HIS A 61 12.82 3.42 1.64
N LEU A 62 11.74 2.65 1.41
CA LEU A 62 11.06 2.62 0.11
C LEU A 62 10.54 4.00 -0.32
N ALA A 63 9.96 4.76 0.60
CA ALA A 63 9.43 6.08 0.30
C ALA A 63 10.52 7.07 -0.10
N LYS A 64 11.70 7.00 0.55
CA LYS A 64 12.86 7.81 0.19
C LYS A 64 13.47 7.40 -1.14
N ASP A 65 13.71 6.10 -1.34
CA ASP A 65 14.36 5.57 -2.53
C ASP A 65 13.54 5.80 -3.80
N MET A 66 12.22 5.77 -3.67
CA MET A 66 11.28 5.92 -4.78
C MET A 66 10.67 7.33 -4.87
N GLU A 67 11.04 8.24 -3.95
CA GLU A 67 10.48 9.60 -3.86
C GLU A 67 8.95 9.64 -3.78
N ILE A 68 8.34 8.69 -3.03
CA ILE A 68 6.89 8.58 -2.90
C ILE A 68 6.41 9.38 -1.69
N PRO A 69 5.44 10.31 -1.85
CA PRO A 69 4.82 10.99 -0.73
C PRO A 69 4.04 10.02 0.15
N VAL A 70 4.21 10.12 1.47
CA VAL A 70 3.57 9.26 2.47
C VAL A 70 2.44 10.01 3.16
N VAL A 71 1.28 9.36 3.26
CA VAL A 71 0.20 9.75 4.17
C VAL A 71 0.17 8.77 5.33
N ALA A 72 0.41 9.29 6.54
CA ALA A 72 0.32 8.51 7.77
C ALA A 72 -1.13 8.44 8.25
N THR A 73 -1.61 7.26 8.64
CA THR A 73 -2.94 7.16 9.25
C THR A 73 -2.87 7.40 10.76
N ALA A 74 -3.74 8.28 11.27
CA ALA A 74 -3.94 8.55 12.69
C ALA A 74 -2.64 8.63 13.53
N HIS A 75 -2.44 7.68 14.44
CA HIS A 75 -1.35 7.68 15.41
C HIS A 75 0.04 7.41 14.82
N THR A 76 0.12 6.93 13.58
CA THR A 76 1.37 6.54 12.93
C THR A 76 2.30 7.73 12.68
N VAL A 77 1.75 8.94 12.56
CA VAL A 77 2.55 10.16 12.29
C VAL A 77 3.65 10.39 13.33
N GLY A 78 3.37 10.17 14.61
CA GLY A 78 4.36 10.34 15.68
C GLY A 78 5.56 9.39 15.53
N GLU A 79 5.33 8.18 15.04
CA GLU A 79 6.39 7.19 14.81
C GLU A 79 7.27 7.54 13.61
N PHE A 80 6.71 8.14 12.57
CA PHE A 80 7.48 8.69 11.44
C PHE A 80 8.39 9.85 11.90
N ILE A 81 7.84 10.79 12.69
CA ILE A 81 8.59 11.96 13.20
C ILE A 81 9.75 11.51 14.10
N LYS A 82 9.55 10.53 14.98
CA LYS A 82 10.62 9.95 15.82
C LYS A 82 11.79 9.39 14.99
N ARG A 83 11.53 8.97 13.77
CA ARG A 83 12.52 8.44 12.82
C ARG A 83 13.07 9.49 11.86
N GLY A 84 12.78 10.77 12.11
CA GLY A 84 13.24 11.88 11.26
C GLY A 84 12.60 11.90 9.86
N PHE A 85 11.43 11.28 9.70
CA PHE A 85 10.68 11.30 8.46
C PHE A 85 9.38 12.10 8.63
N HIS A 86 9.09 12.99 7.71
CA HIS A 86 7.89 13.84 7.74
C HIS A 86 6.90 13.39 6.64
N PRO A 87 5.81 12.70 6.98
CA PRO A 87 4.73 12.43 6.03
C PRO A 87 4.16 13.74 5.46
N VAL A 88 3.76 13.74 4.19
CA VAL A 88 3.17 14.93 3.54
C VAL A 88 1.80 15.29 4.10
N ALA A 89 1.11 14.31 4.71
CA ALA A 89 -0.15 14.51 5.41
C ALA A 89 -0.39 13.40 6.43
N TRP A 90 -1.32 13.64 7.35
CA TRP A 90 -1.85 12.61 8.25
C TRP A 90 -3.36 12.78 8.38
N MET A 91 -4.09 11.66 8.31
CA MET A 91 -5.55 11.65 8.42
C MET A 91 -6.06 10.23 8.72
N PRO A 92 -7.31 10.06 9.17
CA PRO A 92 -7.91 8.73 9.33
C PRO A 92 -7.89 7.94 8.02
N ALA A 93 -7.71 6.62 8.11
CA ALA A 93 -7.63 5.75 6.93
C ALA A 93 -8.88 5.85 6.03
N MET A 94 -10.06 5.95 6.63
CA MET A 94 -11.30 6.13 5.86
C MET A 94 -11.39 7.50 5.18
N ASP A 95 -10.79 8.56 5.77
CA ASP A 95 -10.79 9.88 5.15
C ASP A 95 -9.94 9.90 3.89
N ILE A 96 -8.70 9.38 3.95
CA ILE A 96 -7.87 9.27 2.73
C ILE A 96 -8.54 8.38 1.68
N GLY A 97 -9.21 7.28 2.07
CA GLY A 97 -9.97 6.43 1.16
C GLY A 97 -11.10 7.19 0.47
N ASN A 98 -11.85 8.02 1.21
CA ASN A 98 -12.92 8.85 0.65
C ASN A 98 -12.38 9.93 -0.30
N ARG A 99 -11.25 10.55 0.01
CA ARG A 99 -10.60 11.54 -0.84
C ARG A 99 -10.08 10.92 -2.15
N LEU A 100 -9.43 9.77 -2.06
CA LEU A 100 -8.89 9.06 -3.24
C LEU A 100 -9.96 8.62 -4.24
N LYS A 101 -11.20 8.37 -3.77
CA LYS A 101 -12.31 8.02 -4.69
C LYS A 101 -12.92 9.23 -5.39
N ASP A 102 -12.73 10.43 -4.85
CA ASP A 102 -13.30 11.67 -5.37
C ASP A 102 -12.45 12.18 -6.56
N PRO A 103 -12.98 12.20 -7.79
CA PRO A 103 -12.24 12.67 -8.96
C PRO A 103 -11.97 14.19 -8.93
N GLU A 104 -12.70 14.95 -8.11
CA GLU A 104 -12.51 16.39 -7.94
C GLU A 104 -11.40 16.73 -6.94
N TRP A 105 -10.97 15.77 -6.13
CA TRP A 105 -9.92 16.00 -5.15
C TRP A 105 -8.57 16.27 -5.81
N LYS A 106 -7.95 17.37 -5.43
CA LYS A 106 -6.67 17.83 -6.00
C LYS A 106 -5.43 17.27 -5.31
N GLY A 107 -5.56 16.21 -4.52
CA GLY A 107 -4.45 15.65 -3.76
C GLY A 107 -4.12 16.47 -2.50
N VAL A 108 -3.15 16.01 -1.73
CA VAL A 108 -2.70 16.70 -0.50
C VAL A 108 -1.92 17.99 -0.80
N ASP A 109 -1.41 18.13 -2.01
CA ASP A 109 -0.60 19.23 -2.51
C ASP A 109 -1.34 20.18 -3.46
N GLY A 110 -2.62 19.91 -3.75
CA GLY A 110 -3.42 20.72 -4.65
C GLY A 110 -3.15 20.52 -6.15
N GLN A 111 -2.28 19.55 -6.53
CA GLN A 111 -1.81 19.39 -7.91
C GLN A 111 -2.59 18.35 -8.75
N GLY A 112 -3.65 17.79 -8.22
CA GLY A 112 -4.48 16.81 -8.91
C GLY A 112 -4.55 15.47 -8.20
N HIS A 113 -5.38 14.57 -8.71
CA HIS A 113 -5.56 13.24 -8.14
C HIS A 113 -4.34 12.35 -8.38
N TYR A 114 -4.18 11.34 -7.53
CA TYR A 114 -3.15 10.31 -7.64
C TYR A 114 -3.60 9.24 -8.63
N ASP A 115 -2.65 8.63 -9.34
CA ASP A 115 -2.89 7.54 -10.28
C ASP A 115 -2.45 6.16 -9.73
N LEU A 116 -1.66 6.17 -8.65
CA LEU A 116 -1.24 4.98 -7.93
C LEU A 116 -1.31 5.20 -6.42
N ALA A 117 -2.04 4.36 -5.73
CA ALA A 117 -2.10 4.34 -4.26
C ALA A 117 -1.58 3.00 -3.74
N ILE A 118 -0.58 3.06 -2.86
CA ILE A 118 0.03 1.90 -2.20
C ILE A 118 -0.45 1.90 -0.76
N PHE A 119 -0.86 0.75 -0.26
CA PHE A 119 -1.37 0.56 1.10
C PHE A 119 -0.49 -0.43 1.85
N MET A 120 -0.22 -0.14 3.12
CA MET A 120 0.48 -1.03 4.03
C MET A 120 0.18 -0.70 5.48
N GLY A 121 0.00 -1.74 6.29
CA GLY A 121 -0.14 -1.60 7.74
C GLY A 121 -1.48 -1.06 8.22
N ILE A 122 -2.50 -1.08 7.39
CA ILE A 122 -3.88 -0.81 7.77
C ILE A 122 -4.51 -2.14 8.27
N PRO A 123 -5.35 -2.14 9.31
CA PRO A 123 -6.07 -3.35 9.70
C PRO A 123 -6.81 -3.98 8.52
N TYR A 124 -6.68 -5.29 8.33
CA TYR A 124 -7.17 -6.03 7.15
C TYR A 124 -8.59 -5.65 6.74
N TYR A 125 -9.54 -5.68 7.68
CA TYR A 125 -10.94 -5.39 7.40
C TYR A 125 -11.18 -3.93 6.98
N MET A 126 -10.40 -2.99 7.52
CA MET A 126 -10.52 -1.57 7.17
C MET A 126 -9.92 -1.30 5.79
N GLU A 127 -8.76 -1.88 5.49
CA GLU A 127 -8.16 -1.81 4.17
C GLU A 127 -9.08 -2.44 3.13
N TRP A 128 -9.68 -3.59 3.44
CA TRP A 128 -10.66 -4.27 2.61
C TRP A 128 -11.83 -3.35 2.22
N LEU A 129 -12.41 -2.63 3.21
CA LEU A 129 -13.50 -1.67 2.97
C LEU A 129 -13.06 -0.49 2.09
N ILE A 130 -11.91 0.09 2.37
CA ILE A 130 -11.34 1.19 1.59
C ILE A 130 -11.12 0.74 0.14
N LEU A 131 -10.43 -0.37 -0.05
CA LEU A 131 -10.13 -0.91 -1.37
C LEU A 131 -11.40 -1.30 -2.14
N SER A 132 -12.43 -1.81 -1.46
CA SER A 132 -13.74 -2.07 -2.07
C SER A 132 -14.35 -0.78 -2.61
N GLY A 133 -14.34 0.29 -1.84
CA GLY A 133 -14.81 1.61 -2.28
C GLY A 133 -14.01 2.15 -3.48
N LEU A 134 -12.68 2.06 -3.42
CA LEU A 134 -11.80 2.52 -4.51
C LEU A 134 -12.00 1.69 -5.79
N LYS A 135 -12.14 0.38 -5.67
CA LYS A 135 -12.43 -0.50 -6.80
C LYS A 135 -13.72 -0.13 -7.54
N HIS A 136 -14.74 0.33 -6.83
CA HIS A 136 -16.03 0.68 -7.44
C HIS A 136 -16.04 2.11 -7.99
N PHE A 137 -15.41 3.05 -7.31
CA PHE A 137 -15.57 4.46 -7.61
C PHE A 137 -14.33 5.13 -8.22
N ALA A 138 -13.12 4.59 -8.00
CA ALA A 138 -11.88 5.18 -8.47
C ALA A 138 -11.17 4.42 -9.60
N TYR A 139 -11.69 3.28 -10.05
CA TYR A 139 -11.02 2.37 -11.00
C TYR A 139 -10.62 2.99 -12.34
N LYS A 140 -11.22 4.12 -12.71
CA LYS A 140 -10.93 4.83 -13.97
C LYS A 140 -9.64 5.64 -13.91
N HIS A 141 -9.24 6.09 -12.71
CA HIS A 141 -8.11 7.01 -12.53
C HIS A 141 -7.08 6.53 -11.53
N LEU A 142 -7.39 5.52 -10.72
CA LEU A 142 -6.54 5.06 -9.64
C LEU A 142 -6.25 3.56 -9.74
N THR A 143 -4.98 3.20 -9.72
CA THR A 143 -4.51 1.84 -9.49
C THR A 143 -4.17 1.68 -8.00
N THR A 144 -4.53 0.56 -7.39
CA THR A 144 -4.24 0.30 -5.97
C THR A 144 -3.33 -0.92 -5.80
N ILE A 145 -2.37 -0.81 -4.88
CA ILE A 145 -1.47 -1.91 -4.50
C ILE A 145 -1.57 -2.11 -2.99
N SER A 146 -1.80 -3.35 -2.55
CA SER A 146 -1.64 -3.74 -1.15
C SER A 146 -0.31 -4.47 -0.99
N LEU A 147 0.54 -3.94 -0.09
CA LEU A 147 1.82 -4.54 0.27
C LEU A 147 1.78 -5.31 1.58
N ASP A 148 0.60 -5.48 2.18
CA ASP A 148 0.46 -6.30 3.37
C ASP A 148 0.61 -7.79 3.04
N ARG A 149 1.02 -8.58 4.04
CA ARG A 149 1.30 -10.01 3.88
C ARG A 149 0.06 -10.89 3.68
N PHE A 150 -1.13 -10.31 3.78
CA PHE A 150 -2.39 -10.97 3.54
C PHE A 150 -3.04 -10.44 2.27
N TYR A 151 -3.51 -11.34 1.44
CA TYR A 151 -4.12 -11.01 0.17
C TYR A 151 -5.36 -10.12 0.35
N GLN A 152 -5.36 -8.96 -0.33
CA GLN A 152 -6.47 -8.00 -0.37
C GLN A 152 -7.20 -8.08 -1.71
N PRO A 153 -8.35 -8.77 -1.77
CA PRO A 153 -9.02 -9.10 -3.02
C PRO A 153 -9.59 -7.90 -3.78
N HIS A 154 -9.77 -6.77 -3.11
CA HIS A 154 -10.28 -5.53 -3.71
C HIS A 154 -9.20 -4.58 -4.24
N ALA A 155 -7.93 -4.81 -3.93
CA ALA A 155 -6.86 -4.09 -4.58
C ALA A 155 -6.81 -4.37 -6.09
N THR A 156 -6.14 -3.54 -6.86
CA THR A 156 -5.78 -3.88 -8.24
C THR A 156 -4.68 -4.94 -8.25
N TRP A 157 -3.69 -4.77 -7.34
CA TRP A 157 -2.58 -5.69 -7.13
C TRP A 157 -2.40 -5.94 -5.64
N SER A 158 -2.12 -7.18 -5.27
CA SER A 158 -1.86 -7.54 -3.87
C SER A 158 -0.82 -8.65 -3.78
N PHE A 159 -0.02 -8.63 -2.72
CA PHE A 159 0.74 -9.83 -2.36
C PHE A 159 -0.22 -10.99 -2.06
N PRO A 160 0.22 -12.24 -2.27
CA PRO A 160 -0.49 -13.42 -1.78
C PRO A 160 -0.42 -13.49 -0.25
N ASN A 161 -1.09 -14.48 0.35
CA ASN A 161 -0.85 -14.79 1.76
C ASN A 161 0.58 -15.32 1.93
N MET A 162 1.40 -14.62 2.69
CA MET A 162 2.84 -14.87 2.83
C MET A 162 3.22 -15.10 4.29
N LYS A 163 4.28 -15.88 4.50
CA LYS A 163 4.98 -15.93 5.79
C LYS A 163 5.78 -14.64 5.98
N ILE A 164 6.10 -14.34 7.25
CA ILE A 164 6.85 -13.10 7.58
C ILE A 164 8.20 -13.05 6.84
N GLU A 165 8.92 -14.16 6.77
CA GLU A 165 10.23 -14.23 6.15
C GLU A 165 10.19 -13.97 4.64
N GLU A 166 9.17 -14.51 3.95
CA GLU A 166 8.95 -14.29 2.52
C GLU A 166 8.54 -12.84 2.26
N TRP A 167 7.72 -12.29 3.14
CA TRP A 167 7.24 -10.92 3.05
C TRP A 167 8.40 -9.92 3.27
N THR A 168 9.27 -10.15 4.27
CA THR A 168 10.48 -9.34 4.48
C THR A 168 11.36 -9.30 3.23
N LYS A 169 11.66 -10.47 2.65
CA LYS A 169 12.47 -10.57 1.43
C LYS A 169 11.84 -9.82 0.24
N SER A 170 10.51 -9.78 0.17
CA SER A 170 9.82 -9.06 -0.91
C SER A 170 10.10 -7.56 -0.90
N PHE A 171 10.33 -6.95 0.26
CA PHE A 171 10.71 -5.54 0.34
C PHE A 171 12.11 -5.27 -0.17
N GLU A 172 13.07 -6.16 0.11
CA GLU A 172 14.42 -6.10 -0.45
C GLU A 172 14.37 -6.12 -1.98
N ASP A 173 13.58 -7.04 -2.53
CA ASP A 173 13.40 -7.17 -3.98
C ASP A 173 12.74 -5.93 -4.61
N ILE A 174 11.82 -5.26 -3.92
CA ILE A 174 11.23 -3.99 -4.39
C ILE A 174 12.30 -2.89 -4.41
N GLY A 175 13.10 -2.77 -3.35
CA GLY A 175 14.13 -1.74 -3.19
C GLY A 175 15.26 -1.85 -4.22
N MET A 176 15.71 -3.07 -4.56
CA MET A 176 16.78 -3.28 -5.55
C MET A 176 16.46 -2.69 -6.93
N PHE A 177 15.20 -2.55 -7.30
CA PHE A 177 14.77 -1.97 -8.57
C PHE A 177 14.34 -0.51 -8.45
N GLY A 178 14.31 0.06 -7.23
CA GLY A 178 14.00 1.46 -6.93
C GLY A 178 15.20 2.39 -7.08
N GLY A 179 16.41 1.92 -6.83
CA GLY A 179 17.64 2.72 -6.95
C GLY A 179 17.89 3.21 -8.38
N LYS A 180 18.18 4.51 -8.52
CA LYS A 180 18.77 5.11 -9.73
C LYS A 180 20.21 4.67 -9.85
#